data_058138e316d1b92a3e26bbc1ac9594b0
#
_entry.id   058138e316d1b92a3e26bbc1ac9594b0
#
_cell.length_a   1.000
_cell.length_b   1.000
_cell.length_c   1.000
_cell.angle_alpha   90.00
_cell.angle_beta   90.00
_cell.angle_gamma   90.00
#
_symmetry.space_group_name_H-M   'P 1'
#
loop_
_entity.id
_entity.type
_entity.pdbx_description
1 polymer ?
#
loop_
_entity_poly.entity_id
_entity_poly.type
_entity_poly.pdbx_seq_one_letter_code
_entity_poly.pdbx_strand_id
1 'polypeptide(L)'
;MKSVLRWCVVLLLASTLLAQTAAKPRAKKAAAKRAQPAVTLQDIQSLKDALAAQQQQIEQLKQEVQQKDQAWQQAQQQLQLAQSTASDAQVKAASAETVANSQKDTVVKLDSDMTDVKTTLTNTAVGTQEEQKRMSALEGLVGRFRFNGDVRVRGESFSQDAVADRNRARIRVRFGFDGKLNEDFIAGISLASGGLGDPTSTNGSLTNFFDRKTIALDRGYITYNPVAHRWVSVTGGKFAFTWNRTPMTFDSDLNPEGFSEKFSFDLNSPVLKNVTLVGMQLLFNEASGGTDSYALGGQISSKLQFGRWWTATPSFTALKWNNIDSLLNASAFAAGQSPGEGPGCKGGVQGFPVSTGGANCVFAPNNFTNATSSIGAGHFFSQFLYADFILNNQIKTPAARLPLNLLLEFIDNPQAKPHPLGSTGALRTDLGSQNKAYMADFSIGQQRNKNDIQVGYAWNRIEQDAVLAPFVESDQRTQTNVLQNRIYGLWRVRSNTTAAYTYWFGRTLNTSLQNATRSTGVAAGQQDARLNRMQFDLIYTF
;
A
#
# COMPACT_ATOMS: atom_id res chain seq x y z
N MET A 1 21.78 -21.44 -3.83
CA MET A 1 22.37 -20.27 -3.20
C MET A 1 23.61 -19.68 -3.90
N LYS A 2 24.55 -20.50 -4.41
CA LYS A 2 25.76 -19.98 -5.11
C LYS A 2 25.51 -19.36 -6.51
N SER A 3 24.41 -19.69 -7.18
CA SER A 3 24.07 -19.16 -8.51
C SER A 3 23.38 -17.80 -8.46
N VAL A 4 22.57 -17.54 -7.45
CA VAL A 4 21.87 -16.25 -7.27
C VAL A 4 22.84 -15.12 -6.93
N LEU A 5 23.88 -15.45 -6.17
CA LEU A 5 24.94 -14.49 -5.82
C LEU A 5 25.79 -14.08 -7.05
N ARG A 6 25.97 -14.99 -8.04
CA ARG A 6 26.70 -14.67 -9.27
C ARG A 6 25.94 -13.71 -10.20
N TRP A 7 24.62 -13.78 -10.24
CA TRP A 7 23.79 -12.86 -11.03
C TRP A 7 23.70 -11.46 -10.45
N CYS A 8 23.65 -11.33 -9.12
CA CYS A 8 23.71 -10.01 -8.47
C CYS A 8 25.06 -9.32 -8.70
N VAL A 9 26.16 -10.07 -8.74
CA VAL A 9 27.50 -9.53 -9.01
C VAL A 9 27.64 -9.10 -10.48
N VAL A 10 27.05 -9.82 -11.42
CA VAL A 10 27.08 -9.45 -12.86
C VAL A 10 26.23 -8.21 -13.15
N LEU A 11 25.08 -8.03 -12.48
CA LEU A 11 24.28 -6.81 -12.59
C LEU A 11 24.96 -5.58 -11.97
N LEU A 12 25.69 -5.76 -10.87
CA LEU A 12 26.49 -4.69 -10.25
C LEU A 12 27.71 -4.31 -11.09
N LEU A 13 28.35 -5.29 -11.77
CA LEU A 13 29.47 -5.03 -12.66
C LEU A 13 29.03 -4.36 -13.99
N ALA A 14 27.83 -4.66 -14.50
CA ALA A 14 27.31 -3.99 -15.69
C ALA A 14 26.97 -2.52 -15.44
N SER A 15 26.53 -2.16 -14.22
CA SER A 15 26.27 -0.76 -13.86
C SER A 15 27.54 0.06 -13.63
N THR A 16 28.67 -0.59 -13.27
CA THR A 16 29.95 0.11 -13.10
C THR A 16 30.70 0.32 -14.42
N LEU A 17 30.45 -0.49 -15.46
CA LEU A 17 31.08 -0.30 -16.77
C LEU A 17 30.48 0.87 -17.58
N LEU A 18 29.22 1.24 -17.32
CA LEU A 18 28.58 2.40 -17.98
C LEU A 18 28.99 3.76 -17.37
N ALA A 19 29.63 3.76 -16.20
CA ALA A 19 30.11 4.97 -15.55
C ALA A 19 31.57 5.35 -15.89
N GLN A 20 32.30 4.51 -16.65
CA GLN A 20 33.73 4.74 -16.92
C GLN A 20 34.07 5.26 -18.32
N THR A 21 33.09 5.62 -19.16
CA THR A 21 33.37 6.20 -20.49
C THR A 21 33.26 7.73 -20.57
N ALA A 22 33.42 8.42 -19.46
CA ALA A 22 33.54 9.87 -19.44
C ALA A 22 34.88 10.32 -18.83
N ALA A 23 36.00 9.95 -19.43
CA ALA A 23 37.31 10.49 -19.09
C ALA A 23 37.91 11.23 -20.31
N LYS A 24 37.99 12.52 -20.12
CA LYS A 24 38.72 13.60 -20.79
C LYS A 24 39.72 13.20 -21.89
N PRO A 25 39.86 14.01 -22.90
CA PRO A 25 41.15 14.45 -23.35
C PRO A 25 41.44 15.93 -23.04
N ARG A 26 42.62 16.10 -22.61
CA ARG A 26 43.32 17.33 -22.24
C ARG A 26 43.52 18.24 -23.45
N ALA A 27 43.38 19.52 -23.22
CA ALA A 27 43.58 20.60 -24.14
C ALA A 27 44.98 20.67 -24.74
N LYS A 28 45.06 21.16 -25.97
CA LYS A 28 46.03 22.19 -26.35
C LYS A 28 45.58 22.93 -27.61
N LYS A 29 45.49 24.24 -27.42
CA LYS A 29 45.80 25.39 -28.26
C LYS A 29 45.23 25.48 -29.70
N ALA A 30 44.50 26.49 -29.89
CA ALA A 30 44.79 27.69 -30.64
C ALA A 30 43.57 28.19 -31.41
N ALA A 31 43.43 29.46 -31.39
CA ALA A 31 42.36 30.27 -31.92
C ALA A 31 42.10 30.11 -33.41
N ALA A 32 40.84 30.10 -33.76
CA ALA A 32 40.38 30.80 -34.95
C ALA A 32 38.88 31.10 -34.80
N LYS A 33 38.52 32.36 -34.84
CA LYS A 33 37.20 32.85 -35.11
C LYS A 33 36.61 32.13 -36.33
N ARG A 34 35.51 31.47 -36.15
CA ARG A 34 34.62 31.17 -37.27
C ARG A 34 33.15 31.23 -36.84
N ALA A 35 32.42 31.83 -37.71
CA ALA A 35 31.00 32.17 -37.64
C ALA A 35 30.13 31.01 -37.22
N GLN A 36 29.07 31.35 -36.49
CA GLN A 36 27.90 30.47 -36.27
C GLN A 36 27.41 29.95 -37.64
N PRO A 37 27.29 28.66 -37.82
CA PRO A 37 26.50 28.16 -38.92
C PRO A 37 25.04 28.35 -38.57
N ALA A 38 24.35 29.05 -39.42
CA ALA A 38 22.89 29.10 -39.37
C ALA A 38 22.34 27.67 -39.39
N VAL A 39 21.45 27.41 -38.49
CA VAL A 39 20.68 26.15 -38.49
C VAL A 39 20.02 26.04 -39.86
N THR A 40 20.43 25.07 -40.63
CA THR A 40 19.90 24.85 -41.98
C THR A 40 18.51 24.20 -41.86
N LEU A 41 17.66 24.47 -42.82
CA LEU A 41 16.34 23.81 -42.96
C LEU A 41 16.45 22.26 -42.90
N GLN A 42 17.61 21.74 -43.17
CA GLN A 42 17.91 20.31 -43.13
C GLN A 42 18.06 19.77 -41.70
N ASP A 43 18.59 20.58 -40.78
CA ASP A 43 18.70 20.20 -39.36
C ASP A 43 17.32 20.20 -38.68
N ILE A 44 16.46 21.13 -39.08
CA ILE A 44 15.06 21.17 -38.60
C ILE A 44 14.26 19.98 -39.16
N GLN A 45 14.57 19.58 -40.39
CA GLN A 45 13.90 18.42 -41.00
C GLN A 45 14.35 17.12 -40.34
N SER A 46 15.65 16.95 -40.05
CA SER A 46 16.17 15.77 -39.35
C SER A 46 15.63 15.67 -37.91
N LEU A 47 15.39 16.81 -37.24
CA LEU A 47 14.79 16.84 -35.93
C LEU A 47 13.30 16.49 -36.00
N LYS A 48 12.59 16.96 -37.04
CA LYS A 48 11.20 16.57 -37.27
C LYS A 48 11.05 15.08 -37.57
N ASP A 49 11.96 14.54 -38.37
CA ASP A 49 11.95 13.13 -38.74
C ASP A 49 12.28 12.25 -37.50
N ALA A 50 13.22 12.70 -36.66
CA ALA A 50 13.51 12.04 -35.38
C ALA A 50 12.32 12.09 -34.40
N LEU A 51 11.63 13.24 -34.38
CA LEU A 51 10.41 13.39 -33.53
C LEU A 51 9.27 12.52 -34.06
N ALA A 52 9.11 12.43 -35.37
CA ALA A 52 8.11 11.56 -35.98
C ALA A 52 8.41 10.07 -35.72
N ALA A 53 9.70 9.69 -35.77
CA ALA A 53 10.13 8.34 -35.42
C ALA A 53 9.86 7.99 -33.94
N GLN A 54 10.11 8.93 -33.02
CA GLN A 54 9.76 8.75 -31.63
C GLN A 54 8.23 8.66 -31.39
N GLN A 55 7.47 9.47 -32.09
CA GLN A 55 6.00 9.37 -32.02
C GLN A 55 5.49 8.02 -32.55
N GLN A 56 6.11 7.51 -33.62
CA GLN A 56 5.79 6.16 -34.12
C GLN A 56 6.15 5.07 -33.10
N GLN A 57 7.30 5.18 -32.43
CA GLN A 57 7.67 4.23 -31.37
C GLN A 57 6.71 4.27 -30.18
N ILE A 58 6.28 5.46 -29.78
CA ILE A 58 5.30 5.62 -28.71
C ILE A 58 3.95 5.02 -29.10
N GLU A 59 3.52 5.19 -30.35
CA GLU A 59 2.27 4.62 -30.84
C GLU A 59 2.36 3.09 -30.97
N GLN A 60 3.53 2.56 -31.36
CA GLN A 60 3.78 1.11 -31.36
C GLN A 60 3.76 0.53 -29.93
N LEU A 61 4.44 1.17 -28.97
CA LEU A 61 4.41 0.75 -27.57
C LEU A 61 3.00 0.79 -26.97
N LYS A 62 2.21 1.80 -27.35
CA LYS A 62 0.82 1.92 -26.91
C LYS A 62 -0.07 0.82 -27.49
N GLN A 63 0.16 0.43 -28.74
CA GLN A 63 -0.52 -0.71 -29.35
C GLN A 63 -0.09 -2.04 -28.71
N GLU A 64 1.20 -2.17 -28.36
CA GLU A 64 1.73 -3.37 -27.72
C GLU A 64 1.17 -3.54 -26.29
N VAL A 65 1.01 -2.45 -25.53
CA VAL A 65 0.36 -2.46 -24.21
C VAL A 65 -1.12 -2.81 -24.32
N GLN A 66 -1.84 -2.22 -25.29
CA GLN A 66 -3.24 -2.58 -25.54
C GLN A 66 -3.42 -4.04 -25.95
N GLN A 67 -2.49 -4.58 -26.75
CA GLN A 67 -2.50 -6.00 -27.11
C GLN A 67 -2.21 -6.90 -25.90
N LYS A 68 -1.32 -6.48 -25.01
CA LYS A 68 -1.05 -7.23 -23.77
C LYS A 68 -2.24 -7.22 -22.80
N ASP A 69 -2.93 -6.09 -22.67
CA ASP A 69 -4.15 -6.02 -21.83
C ASP A 69 -5.29 -6.87 -22.39
N GLN A 70 -5.46 -6.87 -23.72
CA GLN A 70 -6.42 -7.77 -24.36
C GLN A 70 -6.03 -9.25 -24.24
N ALA A 71 -4.73 -9.54 -24.35
CA ALA A 71 -4.20 -10.89 -24.15
C ALA A 71 -4.37 -11.35 -22.69
N TRP A 72 -4.29 -10.43 -21.74
CA TRP A 72 -4.48 -10.74 -20.33
C TRP A 72 -5.94 -11.06 -19.97
N GLN A 73 -6.89 -10.29 -20.52
CA GLN A 73 -8.33 -10.60 -20.39
C GLN A 73 -8.70 -11.92 -21.07
N GLN A 74 -8.09 -12.18 -22.24
CA GLN A 74 -8.27 -13.47 -22.92
C GLN A 74 -7.63 -14.63 -22.13
N ALA A 75 -6.50 -14.41 -21.48
CA ALA A 75 -5.86 -15.41 -20.63
C ALA A 75 -6.70 -15.76 -19.39
N GLN A 76 -7.37 -14.78 -18.78
CA GLN A 76 -8.31 -15.07 -17.68
C GLN A 76 -9.54 -15.86 -18.11
N GLN A 77 -10.09 -15.56 -19.29
CA GLN A 77 -11.18 -16.36 -19.85
C GLN A 77 -10.72 -17.77 -20.25
N GLN A 78 -9.50 -17.87 -20.78
CA GLN A 78 -8.91 -19.17 -21.11
C GLN A 78 -8.60 -20.01 -19.87
N LEU A 79 -8.26 -19.37 -18.73
CA LEU A 79 -8.02 -20.08 -17.47
C LEU A 79 -9.32 -20.73 -16.93
N GLN A 80 -10.44 -20.05 -17.04
CA GLN A 80 -11.73 -20.62 -16.67
C GLN A 80 -12.18 -21.74 -17.63
N LEU A 81 -11.89 -21.58 -18.93
CA LEU A 81 -12.16 -22.64 -19.90
C LEU A 81 -11.22 -23.84 -19.72
N ALA A 82 -9.96 -23.61 -19.35
CA ALA A 82 -8.99 -24.67 -19.11
C ALA A 82 -9.35 -25.52 -17.89
N GLN A 83 -9.94 -24.93 -16.85
CA GLN A 83 -10.40 -25.67 -15.68
C GLN A 83 -11.58 -26.60 -15.98
N SER A 84 -12.52 -26.18 -16.83
CA SER A 84 -13.60 -27.05 -17.26
C SER A 84 -13.14 -28.13 -18.26
N THR A 85 -12.13 -27.80 -19.08
CA THR A 85 -11.59 -28.74 -20.09
C THR A 85 -10.65 -29.77 -19.46
N ALA A 86 -10.01 -29.43 -18.29
CA ALA A 86 -9.14 -30.35 -17.57
C ALA A 86 -9.88 -31.54 -16.97
N SER A 87 -11.13 -31.37 -16.53
CA SER A 87 -11.95 -32.48 -16.05
C SER A 87 -12.39 -33.43 -17.18
N ASP A 88 -12.68 -32.87 -18.36
CA ASP A 88 -13.00 -33.67 -19.53
C ASP A 88 -11.79 -34.37 -20.16
N ALA A 89 -10.61 -33.75 -20.04
CA ALA A 89 -9.34 -34.33 -20.47
C ALA A 89 -8.94 -35.55 -19.63
N GLN A 90 -9.28 -35.57 -18.36
CA GLN A 90 -8.97 -36.69 -17.45
C GLN A 90 -9.78 -37.96 -17.84
N VAL A 91 -10.99 -37.80 -18.30
CA VAL A 91 -11.83 -38.93 -18.79
C VAL A 91 -11.33 -39.44 -20.16
N LYS A 92 -10.81 -38.54 -21.00
CA LYS A 92 -10.25 -38.89 -22.32
C LYS A 92 -8.85 -39.50 -22.22
N ALA A 93 -8.06 -39.13 -21.19
CA ALA A 93 -6.75 -39.71 -20.97
C ALA A 93 -6.80 -41.20 -20.63
N ALA A 94 -7.78 -41.64 -19.86
CA ALA A 94 -8.00 -43.05 -19.54
C ALA A 94 -8.35 -43.93 -20.76
N SER A 95 -9.01 -43.35 -21.76
CA SER A 95 -9.30 -44.09 -23.01
C SER A 95 -8.14 -44.07 -24.02
N ALA A 96 -7.24 -43.08 -23.93
CA ALA A 96 -6.06 -42.99 -24.79
C ALA A 96 -4.95 -43.98 -24.37
N GLU A 97 -4.91 -44.32 -23.07
CA GLU A 97 -3.92 -45.26 -22.51
C GLU A 97 -4.08 -46.70 -23.08
N THR A 98 -5.30 -47.09 -23.38
CA THR A 98 -5.60 -48.40 -24.04
C THR A 98 -5.17 -48.45 -25.51
N VAL A 99 -5.16 -47.32 -26.20
CA VAL A 99 -4.73 -47.25 -27.63
C VAL A 99 -3.20 -47.14 -27.74
N ALA A 100 -2.54 -46.49 -26.77
CA ALA A 100 -1.09 -46.32 -26.77
C ALA A 100 -0.33 -47.65 -26.58
N ASN A 101 -0.92 -48.61 -25.86
CA ASN A 101 -0.28 -49.93 -25.64
C ASN A 101 -0.28 -50.80 -26.92
N SER A 102 -1.22 -50.60 -27.85
CA SER A 102 -1.24 -51.33 -29.13
C SER A 102 -0.28 -50.77 -30.21
N GLN A 103 0.17 -49.52 -30.04
CA GLN A 103 1.15 -48.91 -30.96
C GLN A 103 2.61 -49.12 -30.55
N LYS A 104 2.84 -49.63 -29.35
CA LYS A 104 4.21 -49.82 -28.80
C LYS A 104 5.04 -50.81 -29.58
N ASP A 105 4.41 -51.87 -30.14
CA ASP A 105 5.09 -52.92 -30.91
C ASP A 105 5.54 -52.44 -32.32
N THR A 106 4.93 -51.39 -32.83
CA THR A 106 5.29 -50.84 -34.15
C THR A 106 6.46 -49.85 -34.08
N VAL A 107 6.64 -49.21 -32.93
CA VAL A 107 7.69 -48.19 -32.72
C VAL A 107 9.09 -48.83 -32.50
N VAL A 108 9.12 -50.04 -31.93
CA VAL A 108 10.41 -50.74 -31.68
C VAL A 108 11.15 -51.05 -33.00
N LYS A 109 10.45 -51.16 -34.10
CA LYS A 109 11.03 -51.47 -35.44
C LYS A 109 11.63 -50.23 -36.13
N LEU A 110 11.14 -49.03 -35.80
CA LEU A 110 11.68 -47.76 -36.35
C LEU A 110 12.91 -47.23 -35.60
N ASP A 111 13.18 -47.76 -34.42
CA ASP A 111 14.22 -47.22 -33.53
C ASP A 111 15.65 -47.67 -33.94
N SER A 112 15.78 -48.75 -34.72
CA SER A 112 17.09 -49.21 -35.20
C SER A 112 17.66 -48.37 -36.35
N ASP A 113 16.80 -47.79 -37.20
CA ASP A 113 17.23 -47.01 -38.38
C ASP A 113 17.53 -45.53 -38.08
N MET A 114 17.11 -45.07 -36.89
CA MET A 114 17.25 -43.65 -36.51
C MET A 114 18.46 -43.34 -35.63
N THR A 115 19.25 -44.37 -35.26
CA THR A 115 20.35 -44.24 -34.32
C THR A 115 21.57 -43.52 -34.91
N ASP A 116 21.80 -43.60 -36.24
CA ASP A 116 22.93 -42.95 -36.89
C ASP A 116 22.68 -41.46 -37.28
N VAL A 117 21.45 -41.09 -37.46
CA VAL A 117 21.08 -39.65 -37.68
C VAL A 117 21.00 -38.91 -36.34
N LYS A 118 20.76 -39.67 -35.26
CA LYS A 118 20.57 -39.11 -33.93
C LYS A 118 21.85 -38.58 -33.29
N THR A 119 23.00 -39.13 -33.65
CA THR A 119 24.29 -38.74 -33.03
C THR A 119 24.78 -37.38 -33.48
N THR A 120 24.48 -36.96 -34.69
CA THR A 120 24.90 -35.65 -35.22
C THR A 120 23.89 -34.55 -34.89
N LEU A 121 22.60 -34.89 -34.80
CA LEU A 121 21.55 -33.94 -34.36
C LEU A 121 21.50 -33.76 -32.83
N THR A 122 21.97 -34.78 -32.08
CA THR A 122 21.89 -34.79 -30.60
C THR A 122 22.76 -33.73 -29.97
N ASN A 123 23.93 -33.42 -30.55
CA ASN A 123 24.85 -32.42 -29.99
C ASN A 123 24.36 -30.95 -30.23
N THR A 124 23.56 -30.73 -31.27
CA THR A 124 22.98 -29.39 -31.54
C THR A 124 21.59 -29.24 -30.89
N ALA A 125 20.83 -30.34 -30.78
CA ALA A 125 19.47 -30.31 -30.22
C ALA A 125 19.45 -30.31 -28.68
N VAL A 126 20.48 -30.89 -28.01
CA VAL A 126 20.59 -30.89 -26.55
C VAL A 126 20.81 -29.45 -26.00
N GLY A 127 21.61 -28.63 -26.72
CA GLY A 127 21.79 -27.22 -26.36
C GLY A 127 20.50 -26.41 -26.46
N THR A 128 19.77 -26.59 -27.57
CA THR A 128 18.51 -25.87 -27.81
C THR A 128 17.34 -26.37 -26.93
N GLN A 129 17.30 -27.66 -26.58
CA GLN A 129 16.27 -28.18 -25.68
C GLN A 129 16.49 -27.76 -24.21
N GLU A 130 17.74 -27.68 -23.75
CA GLU A 130 18.03 -27.13 -22.42
C GLU A 130 17.73 -25.64 -22.34
N GLU A 131 18.04 -24.86 -23.38
CA GLU A 131 17.68 -23.45 -23.46
C GLU A 131 16.15 -23.26 -23.54
N GLN A 132 15.47 -24.11 -24.29
CA GLN A 132 14.01 -24.05 -24.41
C GLN A 132 13.30 -24.52 -23.12
N LYS A 133 13.85 -25.51 -22.42
CA LYS A 133 13.40 -25.89 -21.08
C LYS A 133 13.69 -24.82 -20.05
N ARG A 134 14.84 -24.17 -20.13
CA ARG A 134 15.17 -23.01 -19.28
C ARG A 134 14.28 -21.80 -19.60
N MET A 135 13.99 -21.57 -20.88
CA MET A 135 13.11 -20.50 -21.32
C MET A 135 11.65 -20.75 -20.91
N SER A 136 11.14 -21.96 -21.12
CA SER A 136 9.78 -22.32 -20.67
C SER A 136 9.65 -22.42 -19.14
N ALA A 137 10.72 -22.80 -18.43
CA ALA A 137 10.76 -22.72 -16.97
C ALA A 137 10.83 -21.24 -16.49
N LEU A 138 11.57 -20.39 -17.21
CA LEU A 138 11.64 -18.96 -16.93
C LEU A 138 10.32 -18.26 -17.26
N GLU A 139 9.71 -18.57 -18.40
CA GLU A 139 8.37 -18.09 -18.78
C GLU A 139 7.30 -18.58 -17.79
N GLY A 140 7.39 -19.83 -17.36
CA GLY A 140 6.54 -20.38 -16.31
C GLY A 140 6.75 -19.73 -14.95
N LEU A 141 7.97 -19.30 -14.63
CA LEU A 141 8.30 -18.54 -13.42
C LEU A 141 7.84 -17.08 -13.54
N VAL A 142 8.17 -16.41 -14.64
CA VAL A 142 7.81 -14.99 -14.88
C VAL A 142 6.29 -14.84 -14.99
N GLY A 143 5.59 -15.78 -15.61
CA GLY A 143 4.14 -15.78 -15.70
C GLY A 143 3.40 -16.02 -14.36
N ARG A 144 4.10 -16.51 -13.34
CA ARG A 144 3.55 -16.68 -11.98
C ARG A 144 3.68 -15.43 -11.11
N PHE A 145 4.58 -14.52 -11.45
CA PHE A 145 4.83 -13.30 -10.69
C PHE A 145 4.22 -12.09 -11.39
N ARG A 146 3.50 -11.32 -10.62
CA ARG A 146 2.90 -10.06 -11.05
C ARG A 146 3.67 -8.91 -10.42
N PHE A 147 4.29 -8.09 -11.25
CA PHE A 147 4.89 -6.83 -10.83
C PHE A 147 3.81 -5.76 -10.71
N ASN A 148 3.89 -4.97 -9.66
CA ASN A 148 2.98 -3.87 -9.42
C ASN A 148 3.68 -2.74 -8.68
N GLY A 149 3.19 -1.53 -8.88
CA GLY A 149 3.75 -0.38 -8.20
C GLY A 149 3.10 0.93 -8.61
N ASP A 150 3.59 2.00 -8.00
CA ASP A 150 3.22 3.36 -8.36
C ASP A 150 4.36 4.35 -8.11
N VAL A 151 4.35 5.42 -8.92
CA VAL A 151 5.10 6.64 -8.67
C VAL A 151 4.11 7.78 -8.54
N ARG A 152 4.19 8.52 -7.43
CA ARG A 152 3.36 9.71 -7.17
C ARG A 152 4.25 10.92 -6.96
N VAL A 153 3.94 12.01 -7.64
CA VAL A 153 4.46 13.35 -7.34
C VAL A 153 3.33 14.16 -6.74
N ARG A 154 3.59 14.80 -5.61
CA ARG A 154 2.61 15.57 -4.85
C ARG A 154 3.12 16.97 -4.55
N GLY A 155 2.31 17.99 -4.86
CA GLY A 155 2.44 19.34 -4.34
C GLY A 155 1.46 19.54 -3.18
N GLU A 156 1.92 20.16 -2.09
CA GLU A 156 1.07 20.44 -0.92
C GLU A 156 1.24 21.89 -0.47
N SER A 157 0.12 22.51 -0.10
CA SER A 157 0.06 23.84 0.50
C SER A 157 -0.76 23.78 1.79
N PHE A 158 -0.25 24.40 2.84
CA PHE A 158 -0.89 24.51 4.16
C PHE A 158 -1.08 25.97 4.50
N SER A 159 -2.27 26.35 4.94
CA SER A 159 -2.57 27.68 5.47
C SER A 159 -3.44 27.58 6.72
N GLN A 160 -3.14 28.42 7.70
CA GLN A 160 -3.87 28.52 8.96
C GLN A 160 -3.70 29.91 9.53
N ASP A 161 -4.75 30.50 10.11
CA ASP A 161 -4.67 31.82 10.72
C ASP A 161 -3.58 31.84 11.83
N ALA A 162 -2.84 32.92 11.86
CA ALA A 162 -1.72 33.18 12.79
C ALA A 162 -0.54 32.18 12.66
N VAL A 163 -0.45 31.40 11.59
CA VAL A 163 0.67 30.51 11.28
C VAL A 163 1.17 30.81 9.88
N ALA A 164 2.50 30.83 9.68
CA ALA A 164 3.07 31.01 8.36
C ALA A 164 2.67 29.87 7.41
N ASP A 165 2.31 30.21 6.19
CA ASP A 165 1.97 29.26 5.14
C ASP A 165 3.15 28.34 4.84
N ARG A 166 2.86 27.07 4.59
CA ARG A 166 3.85 26.07 4.26
C ARG A 166 3.56 25.41 2.93
N ASN A 167 4.53 25.41 2.03
CA ASN A 167 4.47 24.69 0.77
C ASN A 167 5.54 23.61 0.74
N ARG A 168 5.22 22.44 0.21
CA ARG A 168 6.21 21.36 0.01
C ARG A 168 5.87 20.52 -1.21
N ALA A 169 6.89 19.91 -1.79
CA ALA A 169 6.75 18.88 -2.80
C ALA A 169 7.20 17.53 -2.21
N ARG A 170 6.50 16.46 -2.60
CA ARG A 170 6.77 15.09 -2.12
C ARG A 170 6.78 14.12 -3.28
N ILE A 171 7.52 13.04 -3.12
CA ILE A 171 7.53 11.89 -4.02
C ILE A 171 7.18 10.63 -3.26
N ARG A 172 6.48 9.71 -3.91
CA ARG A 172 6.29 8.33 -3.47
C ARG A 172 6.68 7.39 -4.59
N VAL A 173 7.43 6.39 -4.25
CA VAL A 173 7.74 5.26 -5.14
C VAL A 173 7.43 3.98 -4.37
N ARG A 174 6.59 3.14 -4.95
CA ARG A 174 6.31 1.81 -4.43
C ARG A 174 6.45 0.83 -5.58
N PHE A 175 7.09 -0.29 -5.32
CA PHE A 175 7.10 -1.39 -6.27
C PHE A 175 7.19 -2.73 -5.52
N GLY A 176 6.65 -3.75 -6.12
CA GLY A 176 6.67 -5.08 -5.55
C GLY A 176 6.29 -6.13 -6.57
N PHE A 177 6.30 -7.34 -6.12
CA PHE A 177 5.78 -8.47 -6.86
C PHE A 177 5.04 -9.41 -5.91
N ASP A 178 3.99 -9.98 -6.42
CA ASP A 178 3.25 -11.07 -5.79
C ASP A 178 3.09 -12.20 -6.80
N GLY A 179 3.04 -13.42 -6.31
CA GLY A 179 2.94 -14.56 -7.18
C GLY A 179 2.53 -15.83 -6.47
N LYS A 180 2.03 -16.78 -7.26
CA LYS A 180 1.71 -18.11 -6.80
C LYS A 180 3.00 -18.94 -6.71
N LEU A 181 3.38 -19.33 -5.50
CA LEU A 181 4.46 -20.28 -5.29
C LEU A 181 4.04 -21.68 -5.78
N ASN A 182 2.82 -22.05 -5.47
CA ASN A 182 2.11 -23.23 -5.97
C ASN A 182 0.61 -22.98 -6.00
N GLU A 183 -0.20 -24.02 -6.13
CA GLU A 183 -1.67 -23.89 -6.22
C GLU A 183 -2.31 -23.37 -4.92
N ASP A 184 -1.68 -23.61 -3.76
CA ASP A 184 -2.21 -23.28 -2.44
C ASP A 184 -1.53 -22.05 -1.82
N PHE A 185 -0.32 -21.69 -2.25
CA PHE A 185 0.45 -20.62 -1.63
C PHE A 185 0.71 -19.44 -2.57
N ILE A 186 0.47 -18.26 -2.03
CA ILE A 186 0.81 -16.97 -2.63
C ILE A 186 1.83 -16.30 -1.72
N ALA A 187 2.85 -15.68 -2.28
CA ALA A 187 3.76 -14.82 -1.55
C ALA A 187 3.97 -13.49 -2.26
N GLY A 188 4.26 -12.45 -1.50
CA GLY A 188 4.53 -11.14 -2.05
C GLY A 188 5.56 -10.37 -1.24
N ILE A 189 6.29 -9.52 -1.96
CA ILE A 189 7.25 -8.57 -1.39
C ILE A 189 6.99 -7.23 -2.03
N SER A 190 6.97 -6.16 -1.24
CA SER A 190 6.95 -4.80 -1.77
C SER A 190 7.90 -3.88 -1.02
N LEU A 191 8.43 -2.90 -1.74
CA LEU A 191 9.27 -1.84 -1.25
C LEU A 191 8.54 -0.50 -1.43
N ALA A 192 8.73 0.41 -0.49
CA ALA A 192 8.19 1.76 -0.54
C ALA A 192 9.22 2.80 -0.14
N SER A 193 9.11 3.99 -0.72
CA SER A 193 9.82 5.18 -0.24
C SER A 193 9.20 5.67 1.07
N GLY A 194 9.92 6.48 1.83
CA GLY A 194 9.44 7.10 3.07
C GLY A 194 10.42 6.99 4.21
N GLY A 195 10.08 7.56 5.36
CA GLY A 195 10.88 7.42 6.58
C GLY A 195 10.75 6.02 7.17
N LEU A 196 11.86 5.42 7.62
CA LEU A 196 11.88 4.07 8.19
C LEU A 196 10.99 3.92 9.43
N GLY A 197 10.78 5.01 10.14
CA GLY A 197 10.05 5.00 11.38
C GLY A 197 8.65 5.59 11.31
N ASP A 198 8.14 5.95 10.14
CA ASP A 198 6.79 6.44 9.95
C ASP A 198 5.96 5.42 9.16
N PRO A 199 5.19 4.54 9.84
CA PRO A 199 4.42 3.50 9.17
C PRO A 199 3.22 4.06 8.39
N THR A 200 2.84 5.32 8.63
CA THR A 200 1.66 5.96 8.02
C THR A 200 2.01 6.82 6.79
N SER A 201 3.28 6.89 6.40
CA SER A 201 3.66 7.72 5.24
C SER A 201 4.77 7.11 4.41
N THR A 202 4.44 6.74 3.18
CA THR A 202 5.40 6.31 2.16
C THR A 202 5.97 7.48 1.34
N ASN A 203 5.79 8.72 1.78
CA ASN A 203 6.23 9.91 1.07
C ASN A 203 7.62 10.39 1.49
N GLY A 204 8.50 10.64 0.53
CA GLY A 204 9.74 11.39 0.71
C GLY A 204 9.56 12.87 0.36
N SER A 205 10.02 13.80 1.20
CA SER A 205 10.01 15.23 0.87
C SER A 205 11.14 15.58 -0.12
N LEU A 206 10.86 16.45 -1.10
CA LEU A 206 11.81 16.86 -2.13
C LEU A 206 12.62 18.12 -1.75
N THR A 207 12.45 18.60 -0.54
CA THR A 207 12.96 19.92 -0.09
C THR A 207 14.24 19.89 0.70
N ASN A 208 15.00 18.79 0.70
CA ASN A 208 16.22 18.62 1.51
C ASN A 208 17.46 18.48 0.61
N PHE A 209 18.06 19.57 0.15
CA PHE A 209 19.37 19.64 -0.52
C PHE A 209 19.69 18.50 -1.50
N PHE A 210 18.69 18.03 -2.26
CA PHE A 210 18.83 16.89 -3.19
C PHE A 210 19.30 15.58 -2.51
N ASP A 211 19.01 15.42 -1.21
CA ASP A 211 19.35 14.20 -0.48
C ASP A 211 18.72 12.95 -1.11
N ARG A 212 19.34 11.80 -0.89
CA ARG A 212 18.82 10.50 -1.33
C ARG A 212 17.60 10.14 -0.49
N LYS A 213 16.58 9.53 -1.13
CA LYS A 213 15.37 9.08 -0.45
C LYS A 213 15.49 7.61 -0.07
N THR A 214 15.05 7.28 1.13
CA THR A 214 15.05 5.91 1.65
C THR A 214 14.00 5.08 0.93
N ILE A 215 14.33 3.83 0.64
CA ILE A 215 13.40 2.78 0.18
C ILE A 215 13.55 1.62 1.16
N ALA A 216 12.45 1.13 1.69
CA ALA A 216 12.42 0.08 2.68
C ALA A 216 11.42 -1.02 2.35
N LEU A 217 11.54 -2.18 3.04
CA LEU A 217 10.57 -3.26 2.96
C LEU A 217 9.23 -2.79 3.54
N ASP A 218 8.23 -2.72 2.69
CA ASP A 218 6.88 -2.27 3.03
C ASP A 218 5.94 -3.45 3.29
N ARG A 219 6.09 -4.54 2.55
CA ARG A 219 5.37 -5.80 2.74
C ARG A 219 6.28 -6.99 2.46
N GLY A 220 6.09 -8.06 3.23
CA GLY A 220 6.70 -9.35 3.02
C GLY A 220 5.81 -10.41 3.67
N TYR A 221 5.06 -11.19 2.86
CA TYR A 221 4.01 -12.06 3.38
C TYR A 221 3.88 -13.36 2.58
N ILE A 222 3.28 -14.33 3.25
CA ILE A 222 2.82 -15.59 2.66
C ILE A 222 1.34 -15.77 2.99
N THR A 223 0.56 -16.16 1.99
CA THR A 223 -0.85 -16.52 2.12
C THR A 223 -1.05 -17.97 1.73
N TYR A 224 -1.62 -18.76 2.63
CA TYR A 224 -2.12 -20.10 2.37
C TYR A 224 -3.60 -20.02 2.03
N ASN A 225 -3.98 -20.49 0.84
CA ASN A 225 -5.36 -20.54 0.37
C ASN A 225 -5.57 -21.83 -0.44
N PRO A 226 -5.91 -22.95 0.25
CA PRO A 226 -5.94 -24.27 -0.35
C PRO A 226 -6.99 -24.41 -1.46
N VAL A 227 -6.62 -25.09 -2.53
CA VAL A 227 -7.54 -25.35 -3.68
C VAL A 227 -8.82 -26.04 -3.24
N ALA A 228 -8.70 -27.00 -2.34
CA ALA A 228 -9.84 -27.76 -1.83
C ALA A 228 -10.82 -26.92 -1.00
N HIS A 229 -10.34 -25.82 -0.43
CA HIS A 229 -11.10 -24.97 0.51
C HIS A 229 -10.85 -23.49 0.25
N ARG A 230 -11.18 -23.00 -0.93
CA ARG A 230 -10.97 -21.61 -1.34
C ARG A 230 -11.67 -20.57 -0.47
N TRP A 231 -12.61 -21.00 0.34
CA TRP A 231 -13.27 -20.18 1.33
C TRP A 231 -12.39 -19.87 2.55
N VAL A 232 -11.22 -20.53 2.70
CA VAL A 232 -10.22 -20.28 3.75
C VAL A 232 -9.00 -19.59 3.15
N SER A 233 -8.48 -18.59 3.86
CA SER A 233 -7.21 -17.94 3.55
C SER A 233 -6.51 -17.55 4.84
N VAL A 234 -5.26 -17.96 5.03
CA VAL A 234 -4.42 -17.58 6.18
C VAL A 234 -3.21 -16.83 5.65
N THR A 235 -3.03 -15.61 6.13
CA THR A 235 -1.91 -14.74 5.74
C THR A 235 -1.04 -14.45 6.95
N GLY A 236 0.27 -14.57 6.78
CA GLY A 236 1.27 -14.25 7.81
C GLY A 236 2.40 -13.39 7.26
N GLY A 237 2.95 -12.53 8.11
CA GLY A 237 4.04 -11.61 7.79
C GLY A 237 3.66 -10.14 7.94
N LYS A 238 4.22 -9.28 7.07
CA LYS A 238 3.80 -7.88 6.90
C LYS A 238 2.99 -7.79 5.60
N PHE A 239 1.69 -7.53 5.70
CA PHE A 239 0.76 -7.74 4.60
C PHE A 239 -0.22 -6.58 4.41
N ALA A 240 -0.86 -6.50 3.24
CA ALA A 240 -1.98 -5.59 3.02
C ALA A 240 -3.21 -6.03 3.82
N PHE A 241 -4.04 -5.08 4.24
CA PHE A 241 -5.24 -5.38 5.01
C PHE A 241 -6.13 -6.43 4.33
N THR A 242 -6.50 -7.46 5.06
CA THR A 242 -7.40 -8.55 4.64
C THR A 242 -8.85 -8.31 5.04
N TRP A 243 -9.11 -7.25 5.83
CA TRP A 243 -10.42 -6.82 6.34
C TRP A 243 -10.80 -5.42 5.84
N ASN A 244 -12.06 -5.07 5.99
CA ASN A 244 -12.55 -3.73 5.69
C ASN A 244 -12.07 -2.75 6.76
N ARG A 245 -11.50 -1.65 6.35
CA ARG A 245 -11.04 -0.57 7.20
C ARG A 245 -11.23 0.77 6.52
N THR A 246 -11.13 1.84 7.26
CA THR A 246 -11.12 3.22 6.72
C THR A 246 -9.88 3.96 7.20
N PRO A 247 -9.60 5.15 6.64
CA PRO A 247 -8.56 6.04 7.16
C PRO A 247 -8.75 6.46 8.62
N MET A 248 -9.94 6.27 9.19
CA MET A 248 -10.23 6.63 10.58
C MET A 248 -9.63 5.63 11.58
N THR A 249 -9.44 4.37 11.19
CA THR A 249 -8.79 3.34 12.01
C THR A 249 -7.34 3.09 11.63
N PHE A 250 -7.07 3.04 10.32
CA PHE A 250 -5.73 2.73 9.79
C PHE A 250 -5.44 3.54 8.55
N ASP A 251 -4.30 4.21 8.51
CA ASP A 251 -3.79 4.90 7.34
C ASP A 251 -3.65 3.97 6.13
N SER A 252 -3.82 4.51 4.94
CA SER A 252 -3.75 3.75 3.69
C SER A 252 -2.35 3.24 3.35
N ASP A 253 -1.32 3.89 3.87
CA ASP A 253 0.08 3.52 3.64
C ASP A 253 0.58 2.50 4.68
N LEU A 254 -0.17 2.26 5.77
CA LEU A 254 0.18 1.29 6.81
C LEU A 254 -0.07 -0.14 6.34
N ASN A 255 0.85 -1.05 6.64
CA ASN A 255 0.71 -2.48 6.43
C ASN A 255 0.91 -3.22 7.77
N PRO A 256 -0.11 -3.97 8.26
CA PRO A 256 -0.03 -4.68 9.54
C PRO A 256 0.97 -5.83 9.48
N GLU A 257 1.51 -6.17 10.67
CA GLU A 257 2.38 -7.31 10.91
C GLU A 257 1.67 -8.33 11.79
N GLY A 258 1.85 -9.63 11.51
CA GLY A 258 1.25 -10.71 12.27
C GLY A 258 0.55 -11.75 11.41
N PHE A 259 -0.67 -12.12 11.81
CA PHE A 259 -1.46 -13.15 11.12
C PHE A 259 -2.90 -12.68 10.91
N SER A 260 -3.51 -13.19 9.84
CA SER A 260 -4.92 -12.98 9.55
C SER A 260 -5.53 -14.22 8.91
N GLU A 261 -6.64 -14.69 9.49
CA GLU A 261 -7.45 -15.81 8.98
C GLU A 261 -8.74 -15.26 8.39
N LYS A 262 -8.98 -15.56 7.13
CA LYS A 262 -10.18 -15.14 6.43
C LYS A 262 -10.99 -16.35 5.99
N PHE A 263 -12.28 -16.34 6.34
CA PHE A 263 -13.29 -17.30 5.92
C PHE A 263 -14.36 -16.57 5.13
N SER A 264 -14.53 -16.91 3.85
CA SER A 264 -15.45 -16.21 2.94
C SER A 264 -16.41 -17.18 2.27
N PHE A 265 -17.70 -17.03 2.54
CA PHE A 265 -18.76 -17.92 2.09
C PHE A 265 -19.66 -17.20 1.10
N ASP A 266 -19.64 -17.64 -0.15
CA ASP A 266 -20.60 -17.19 -1.15
C ASP A 266 -21.93 -17.92 -0.97
N LEU A 267 -23.02 -17.17 -0.96
CA LEU A 267 -24.36 -17.67 -0.69
C LEU A 267 -25.26 -17.51 -1.91
N ASN A 268 -26.00 -18.56 -2.22
CA ASN A 268 -27.01 -18.53 -3.27
C ASN A 268 -28.34 -17.94 -2.76
N SER A 269 -28.27 -16.67 -2.34
CA SER A 269 -29.43 -15.91 -1.84
C SER A 269 -29.70 -14.71 -2.75
N PRO A 270 -30.94 -14.29 -2.91
CA PRO A 270 -31.27 -13.12 -3.72
C PRO A 270 -30.65 -11.83 -3.16
N VAL A 271 -30.54 -11.70 -1.85
CA VAL A 271 -30.04 -10.50 -1.16
C VAL A 271 -28.65 -10.70 -0.56
N LEU A 272 -28.45 -11.69 0.28
CA LEU A 272 -27.18 -11.95 0.97
C LEU A 272 -26.26 -12.78 0.05
N LYS A 273 -25.28 -12.11 -0.55
CA LYS A 273 -24.39 -12.72 -1.54
C LYS A 273 -23.15 -13.36 -0.94
N ASN A 274 -22.63 -12.79 0.12
CA ASN A 274 -21.42 -13.28 0.75
C ASN A 274 -21.41 -12.92 2.23
N VAL A 275 -20.84 -13.80 3.05
CA VAL A 275 -20.46 -13.53 4.44
C VAL A 275 -18.98 -13.83 4.60
N THR A 276 -18.24 -12.89 5.16
CA THR A 276 -16.81 -13.02 5.41
C THR A 276 -16.53 -12.82 6.89
N LEU A 277 -15.76 -13.72 7.47
CA LEU A 277 -15.20 -13.62 8.82
C LEU A 277 -13.69 -13.45 8.70
N VAL A 278 -13.11 -12.56 9.49
CA VAL A 278 -11.66 -12.37 9.54
C VAL A 278 -11.21 -12.39 11.00
N GLY A 279 -10.26 -13.26 11.32
CA GLY A 279 -9.46 -13.21 12.54
C GLY A 279 -8.23 -12.32 12.34
N MET A 280 -7.76 -11.65 13.38
CA MET A 280 -6.62 -10.74 13.33
C MET A 280 -5.75 -10.90 14.57
N GLN A 281 -4.47 -11.21 14.38
CA GLN A 281 -3.44 -11.19 15.42
C GLN A 281 -2.34 -10.24 14.91
N LEU A 282 -2.35 -9.02 15.43
CA LEU A 282 -1.42 -7.96 15.01
C LEU A 282 -0.32 -7.83 16.05
N LEU A 283 0.92 -7.97 15.62
CA LEU A 283 2.11 -7.84 16.43
C LEU A 283 2.74 -6.48 16.14
N PHE A 284 2.96 -5.64 17.14
CA PHE A 284 3.51 -4.32 16.89
C PHE A 284 4.67 -3.93 17.81
N ASN A 285 4.98 -4.74 18.82
CA ASN A 285 6.21 -4.65 19.56
C ASN A 285 6.51 -5.95 20.32
N GLU A 286 7.71 -6.48 20.12
CA GLU A 286 8.28 -7.54 20.94
C GLU A 286 9.22 -6.92 21.96
N ALA A 287 9.11 -7.30 23.22
CA ALA A 287 9.91 -6.79 24.32
C ALA A 287 10.71 -7.93 24.95
N SER A 288 11.99 -8.06 24.56
CA SER A 288 12.88 -9.07 25.15
C SER A 288 12.96 -8.92 26.66
N GLY A 289 12.40 -9.90 27.39
CA GLY A 289 12.29 -9.88 28.85
C GLY A 289 11.22 -8.96 29.43
N GLY A 290 10.34 -8.43 28.60
CA GLY A 290 9.19 -7.58 28.97
C GLY A 290 7.85 -8.18 28.57
N THR A 291 6.84 -7.32 28.42
CA THR A 291 5.51 -7.71 27.96
C THR A 291 5.29 -7.24 26.53
N ASP A 292 4.99 -8.19 25.65
CA ASP A 292 4.76 -7.93 24.23
C ASP A 292 3.50 -7.10 24.00
N SER A 293 3.54 -6.30 22.96
CA SER A 293 2.43 -5.46 22.52
C SER A 293 1.79 -6.05 21.26
N TYR A 294 0.49 -6.29 21.33
CA TYR A 294 -0.26 -6.92 20.26
C TYR A 294 -1.73 -6.49 20.26
N ALA A 295 -2.39 -6.68 19.14
CA ALA A 295 -3.83 -6.54 19.06
C ALA A 295 -4.47 -7.84 18.57
N LEU A 296 -5.57 -8.23 19.21
CA LEU A 296 -6.38 -9.38 18.84
C LEU A 296 -7.79 -8.95 18.51
N GLY A 297 -8.33 -9.48 17.45
CA GLY A 297 -9.68 -9.15 17.08
C GLY A 297 -10.24 -9.95 15.93
N GLY A 298 -11.39 -9.52 15.47
CA GLY A 298 -12.05 -10.12 14.34
C GLY A 298 -13.04 -9.17 13.70
N GLN A 299 -13.35 -9.44 12.45
CA GLN A 299 -14.36 -8.73 11.68
C GLN A 299 -15.36 -9.71 11.08
N ILE A 300 -16.63 -9.36 11.14
CA ILE A 300 -17.67 -9.94 10.33
C ILE A 300 -18.11 -8.92 9.29
N SER A 301 -18.20 -9.33 8.04
CA SER A 301 -18.75 -8.51 6.97
C SER A 301 -19.67 -9.31 6.07
N SER A 302 -20.61 -8.64 5.42
CA SER A 302 -21.49 -9.28 4.46
C SER A 302 -21.68 -8.41 3.24
N LYS A 303 -21.91 -9.05 2.08
CA LYS A 303 -22.27 -8.37 0.84
C LYS A 303 -23.76 -8.58 0.58
N LEU A 304 -24.51 -7.48 0.68
CA LEU A 304 -25.93 -7.43 0.39
C LEU A 304 -26.16 -6.82 -0.99
N GLN A 305 -27.01 -7.46 -1.79
CA GLN A 305 -27.38 -6.98 -3.11
C GLN A 305 -28.89 -6.74 -3.18
N PHE A 306 -29.30 -5.50 -3.29
CA PHE A 306 -30.71 -5.15 -3.40
C PHE A 306 -31.02 -4.82 -4.88
N GLY A 307 -31.68 -5.77 -5.54
CA GLY A 307 -31.89 -5.72 -6.98
C GLY A 307 -30.57 -5.56 -7.75
N ARG A 308 -30.61 -4.89 -8.90
CA ARG A 308 -29.41 -4.65 -9.73
C ARG A 308 -28.70 -3.32 -9.42
N TRP A 309 -29.30 -2.50 -8.58
CA TRP A 309 -28.89 -1.10 -8.42
C TRP A 309 -28.05 -0.85 -7.17
N TRP A 310 -28.33 -1.51 -6.07
CA TRP A 310 -27.74 -1.19 -4.78
C TRP A 310 -26.99 -2.39 -4.19
N THR A 311 -25.73 -2.17 -3.85
CA THR A 311 -24.89 -3.11 -3.09
C THR A 311 -24.52 -2.43 -1.79
N ALA A 312 -24.81 -3.09 -0.65
CA ALA A 312 -24.37 -2.66 0.66
C ALA A 312 -23.40 -3.69 1.24
N THR A 313 -22.36 -3.21 1.89
CA THR A 313 -21.37 -4.04 2.58
C THR A 313 -21.21 -3.54 3.99
N PRO A 314 -22.09 -3.96 4.93
CA PRO A 314 -21.87 -3.74 6.34
C PRO A 314 -20.72 -4.61 6.84
N SER A 315 -19.92 -4.07 7.76
CA SER A 315 -18.90 -4.81 8.50
C SER A 315 -18.84 -4.31 9.94
N PHE A 316 -18.56 -5.23 10.84
CA PHE A 316 -18.35 -4.95 12.26
C PHE A 316 -17.02 -5.57 12.70
N THR A 317 -16.16 -4.74 13.29
CA THR A 317 -14.85 -5.13 13.80
C THR A 317 -14.82 -4.97 15.30
N ALA A 318 -14.35 -5.99 16.01
CA ALA A 318 -13.93 -5.90 17.39
C ALA A 318 -12.42 -6.14 17.45
N LEU A 319 -11.64 -5.15 17.88
CA LEU A 319 -10.18 -5.22 17.94
C LEU A 319 -9.67 -4.67 19.27
N LYS A 320 -9.14 -5.55 20.10
CA LYS A 320 -8.57 -5.19 21.41
C LYS A 320 -7.05 -5.03 21.29
N TRP A 321 -6.56 -3.90 21.75
CA TRP A 321 -5.15 -3.58 21.86
C TRP A 321 -4.65 -3.91 23.27
N ASN A 322 -3.49 -4.56 23.36
CA ASN A 322 -2.88 -4.97 24.60
C ASN A 322 -1.48 -4.37 24.72
N ASN A 323 -1.11 -3.92 25.91
CA ASN A 323 0.21 -3.35 26.25
C ASN A 323 0.63 -2.21 25.30
N ILE A 324 -0.28 -1.29 25.05
CA ILE A 324 -0.15 -0.23 24.05
C ILE A 324 0.93 0.81 24.38
N ASP A 325 1.39 0.87 25.62
CA ASP A 325 2.32 1.93 26.09
C ASP A 325 3.66 1.91 25.35
N SER A 326 4.07 0.76 24.83
CA SER A 326 5.25 0.62 23.98
C SER A 326 5.16 1.42 22.67
N LEU A 327 3.93 1.70 22.19
CA LEU A 327 3.72 2.55 21.01
C LEU A 327 4.24 3.98 21.20
N LEU A 328 4.20 4.49 22.43
CA LEU A 328 4.74 5.82 22.74
C LEU A 328 6.24 5.87 22.48
N ASN A 329 6.96 4.80 22.88
CA ASN A 329 8.40 4.69 22.65
C ASN A 329 8.73 4.40 21.19
N ALA A 330 7.97 3.52 20.53
CA ALA A 330 8.12 3.21 19.13
C ALA A 330 7.95 4.45 18.25
N SER A 331 6.96 5.28 18.53
CA SER A 331 6.73 6.52 17.79
C SER A 331 7.84 7.54 17.99
N ALA A 332 8.47 7.57 19.16
CA ALA A 332 9.62 8.44 19.42
C ALA A 332 10.83 8.00 18.58
N PHE A 333 11.11 6.71 18.54
CA PHE A 333 12.16 6.12 17.69
C PHE A 333 11.90 6.41 16.21
N ALA A 334 10.66 6.30 15.78
CA ALA A 334 10.21 6.61 14.44
C ALA A 334 10.46 8.07 14.02
N ALA A 335 10.39 8.99 14.94
CA ALA A 335 10.67 10.40 14.68
C ALA A 335 12.19 10.72 14.53
N GLY A 336 13.05 9.69 14.47
CA GLY A 336 14.51 9.87 14.36
C GLY A 336 15.14 10.35 15.66
N GLN A 337 14.44 10.24 16.76
CA GLN A 337 14.93 10.53 18.09
C GLN A 337 15.40 9.21 18.70
N SER A 338 16.70 9.05 18.88
CA SER A 338 17.20 7.87 19.58
C SER A 338 16.60 7.86 20.98
N PRO A 339 15.87 6.79 21.36
CA PRO A 339 15.42 6.63 22.72
C PRO A 339 16.67 6.67 23.63
N GLY A 340 16.76 7.67 24.50
CA GLY A 340 17.88 7.81 25.41
C GLY A 340 18.98 8.80 25.01
N GLU A 341 18.88 9.57 23.92
CA GLU A 341 19.84 10.61 23.53
C GLU A 341 19.42 12.03 23.98
N GLY A 342 18.64 12.16 25.03
CA GLY A 342 18.44 13.44 25.70
C GLY A 342 19.37 13.58 26.92
N PRO A 343 19.68 14.79 27.39
CA PRO A 343 20.39 14.96 28.65
C PRO A 343 19.63 14.29 29.79
N GLY A 344 20.10 13.15 30.26
CA GLY A 344 19.48 12.35 31.32
C GLY A 344 18.88 11.01 30.90
N CYS A 345 18.82 10.69 29.60
CA CYS A 345 18.37 9.41 29.13
C CYS A 345 19.54 8.45 28.93
N LYS A 346 19.69 7.45 29.78
CA LYS A 346 20.76 6.44 29.68
C LYS A 346 20.20 5.11 29.13
N GLY A 347 20.80 4.67 28.03
CA GLY A 347 20.88 3.27 27.65
C GLY A 347 19.62 2.63 27.15
N GLY A 348 19.29 2.84 25.87
CA GLY A 348 18.46 1.90 25.13
C GLY A 348 19.27 0.68 24.74
N VAL A 349 18.90 -0.48 25.24
CA VAL A 349 19.25 -1.79 24.65
C VAL A 349 18.30 -2.01 23.49
N GLN A 350 18.73 -2.78 22.49
CA GLN A 350 17.85 -3.26 21.41
C GLN A 350 16.51 -3.76 21.98
N GLY A 351 15.41 -3.07 21.66
CA GLY A 351 14.13 -3.23 22.32
C GLY A 351 13.91 -2.10 23.31
N PHE A 352 13.17 -1.14 22.95
CA PHE A 352 12.64 0.05 23.65
C PHE A 352 13.22 0.36 25.05
N PRO A 353 13.78 1.55 25.23
CA PRO A 353 14.31 1.95 26.52
C PRO A 353 13.18 2.00 27.54
N VAL A 354 13.32 1.22 28.58
CA VAL A 354 12.60 1.48 29.82
C VAL A 354 13.16 2.80 30.38
N SER A 355 12.36 3.84 30.37
CA SER A 355 12.69 5.13 30.96
C SER A 355 12.90 4.92 32.47
N THR A 356 14.15 4.77 32.89
CA THR A 356 14.51 4.91 34.29
C THR A 356 14.82 6.36 34.56
N GLY A 357 13.78 7.13 34.90
CA GLY A 357 13.90 8.29 35.77
C GLY A 357 14.52 9.58 35.22
N GLY A 358 14.01 10.11 34.11
CA GLY A 358 14.30 11.48 33.71
C GLY A 358 13.10 12.12 33.01
N ALA A 359 12.67 13.27 33.48
CA ALA A 359 11.50 14.00 32.94
C ALA A 359 11.60 14.38 31.45
N ASN A 360 12.72 14.10 30.78
CA ASN A 360 13.03 14.53 29.42
C ASN A 360 13.13 13.39 28.41
N CYS A 361 12.78 12.17 28.79
CA CYS A 361 12.96 10.98 27.95
C CYS A 361 11.70 10.51 27.26
N VAL A 362 10.59 11.18 27.43
CA VAL A 362 9.33 10.86 26.79
C VAL A 362 9.08 11.84 25.67
N PHE A 363 9.23 11.37 24.48
CA PHE A 363 8.87 12.10 23.29
C PHE A 363 7.46 11.66 22.87
N ALA A 364 6.47 12.50 23.14
CA ALA A 364 5.24 12.43 22.37
C ALA A 364 5.58 12.95 20.96
N PRO A 365 5.53 12.15 19.89
CA PRO A 365 5.67 12.68 18.56
C PRO A 365 4.60 13.74 18.34
N ASN A 366 4.87 14.73 17.51
CA ASN A 366 3.98 15.87 17.25
C ASN A 366 2.55 15.46 16.79
N ASN A 367 2.34 14.18 16.49
CA ASN A 367 1.07 13.61 16.03
C ASN A 367 0.39 12.73 17.08
N PHE A 368 0.88 12.67 18.30
CA PHE A 368 0.32 11.85 19.36
C PHE A 368 -0.74 12.63 20.11
N THR A 369 -2.00 12.46 19.75
CA THR A 369 -3.12 13.26 20.28
C THR A 369 -3.96 12.53 21.32
N ASN A 370 -3.73 11.23 21.57
CA ASN A 370 -4.33 10.53 22.69
C ASN A 370 -3.81 11.07 24.04
N ALA A 371 -4.64 10.97 25.08
CA ALA A 371 -4.24 11.38 26.43
C ALA A 371 -3.23 10.40 27.03
N THR A 372 -2.22 10.94 27.76
CA THR A 372 -1.21 10.17 28.50
C THR A 372 -1.32 10.42 30.00
N SER A 373 -1.18 9.37 30.82
CA SER A 373 -1.44 9.45 32.27
C SER A 373 -0.41 10.25 33.06
N SER A 374 0.81 10.41 32.54
CA SER A 374 1.83 11.27 33.13
C SER A 374 2.86 11.70 32.10
N ILE A 375 3.35 12.93 32.26
CA ILE A 375 4.49 13.42 31.49
C ILE A 375 5.72 12.67 32.02
N GLY A 376 6.31 11.81 31.22
CA GLY A 376 7.51 11.08 31.59
C GLY A 376 7.37 9.58 31.87
N ALA A 377 6.18 9.06 32.09
CA ALA A 377 5.95 7.62 32.33
C ALA A 377 5.57 6.82 31.07
N GLY A 378 5.24 7.48 29.98
CA GLY A 378 4.94 6.80 28.72
C GLY A 378 3.75 5.87 28.77
N HIS A 379 2.68 6.22 29.46
CA HIS A 379 1.48 5.43 29.56
C HIS A 379 0.29 6.12 28.91
N PHE A 380 -0.50 5.39 28.13
CA PHE A 380 -1.80 5.88 27.69
C PHE A 380 -2.74 6.03 28.89
N PHE A 381 -3.53 7.08 28.88
CA PHE A 381 -4.55 7.26 29.91
C PHE A 381 -5.71 6.27 29.78
N SER A 382 -6.12 5.98 28.56
CA SER A 382 -7.17 5.02 28.22
C SER A 382 -6.60 3.70 27.68
N GLN A 383 -7.40 2.63 27.74
CA GLN A 383 -7.19 1.40 26.99
C GLN A 383 -8.01 1.44 25.70
N PHE A 384 -7.74 0.54 24.76
CA PHE A 384 -8.42 0.56 23.47
C PHE A 384 -9.01 -0.80 23.09
N LEU A 385 -10.31 -0.79 22.87
CA LEU A 385 -11.08 -1.85 22.24
C LEU A 385 -11.94 -1.18 21.17
N TYR A 386 -11.64 -1.41 19.89
CA TYR A 386 -12.49 -0.89 18.83
C TYR A 386 -13.76 -1.72 18.70
N ALA A 387 -14.90 -1.08 18.84
CA ALA A 387 -16.17 -1.53 18.30
C ALA A 387 -16.46 -0.65 17.08
N ASP A 388 -16.06 -1.14 15.91
CA ASP A 388 -16.05 -0.38 14.65
C ASP A 388 -17.09 -0.95 13.70
N PHE A 389 -18.04 -0.12 13.30
CA PHE A 389 -19.09 -0.44 12.35
C PHE A 389 -18.90 0.40 11.08
N ILE A 390 -18.67 -0.28 9.96
CA ILE A 390 -18.54 0.33 8.62
C ILE A 390 -19.72 -0.13 7.75
N LEU A 391 -20.38 0.82 7.10
CA LEU A 391 -21.39 0.56 6.08
C LEU A 391 -20.97 1.20 4.75
N ASN A 392 -20.55 0.38 3.81
CA ASN A 392 -20.20 0.83 2.47
C ASN A 392 -21.37 0.55 1.52
N ASN A 393 -21.87 1.59 0.86
CA ASN A 393 -22.97 1.50 -0.10
C ASN A 393 -22.48 1.92 -1.49
N GLN A 394 -22.80 1.12 -2.48
CA GLN A 394 -22.60 1.45 -3.88
C GLN A 394 -23.94 1.38 -4.62
N ILE A 395 -24.36 2.49 -5.20
CA ILE A 395 -25.60 2.62 -5.94
C ILE A 395 -25.26 2.89 -7.41
N LYS A 396 -25.68 2.00 -8.28
CA LYS A 396 -25.55 2.18 -9.73
C LYS A 396 -26.58 3.20 -10.20
N THR A 397 -26.14 4.18 -10.95
CA THR A 397 -27.03 5.17 -11.59
C THR A 397 -27.29 4.79 -13.05
N PRO A 398 -28.25 5.41 -13.71
CA PRO A 398 -28.45 5.26 -15.16
C PRO A 398 -27.18 5.60 -15.97
N ALA A 399 -26.38 6.54 -15.49
CA ALA A 399 -25.07 6.86 -16.05
C ALA A 399 -24.03 5.86 -15.49
N ALA A 400 -23.70 4.82 -16.21
CA ALA A 400 -22.85 3.71 -15.75
C ALA A 400 -21.45 4.14 -15.24
N ARG A 401 -20.97 5.32 -15.66
CA ARG A 401 -19.68 5.90 -15.22
C ARG A 401 -19.78 6.76 -13.95
N LEU A 402 -20.99 7.01 -13.46
CA LEU A 402 -21.26 7.88 -12.32
C LEU A 402 -22.02 7.13 -11.20
N PRO A 403 -21.51 5.98 -10.69
CA PRO A 403 -22.11 5.37 -9.51
C PRO A 403 -22.02 6.31 -8.32
N LEU A 404 -22.98 6.21 -7.39
CA LEU A 404 -22.93 6.85 -6.09
C LEU A 404 -22.30 5.89 -5.08
N ASN A 405 -21.39 6.39 -4.26
CA ASN A 405 -20.82 5.65 -3.15
C ASN A 405 -21.06 6.45 -1.87
N LEU A 406 -21.52 5.77 -0.85
CA LEU A 406 -21.70 6.32 0.50
C LEU A 406 -21.08 5.36 1.50
N LEU A 407 -20.04 5.81 2.19
CA LEU A 407 -19.43 5.11 3.30
C LEU A 407 -19.80 5.83 4.58
N LEU A 408 -20.32 5.08 5.54
CA LEU A 408 -20.61 5.53 6.90
C LEU A 408 -19.81 4.66 7.85
N GLU A 409 -19.23 5.28 8.87
CA GLU A 409 -18.50 4.57 9.92
C GLU A 409 -18.80 5.17 11.28
N PHE A 410 -18.90 4.29 12.23
CA PHE A 410 -19.03 4.62 13.66
C PHE A 410 -18.10 3.73 14.46
N ILE A 411 -17.27 4.35 15.31
CA ILE A 411 -16.39 3.65 16.23
C ILE A 411 -16.75 4.06 17.66
N ASP A 412 -16.76 3.09 18.53
CA ASP A 412 -16.81 3.29 19.99
C ASP A 412 -15.62 2.55 20.63
N ASN A 413 -14.93 3.22 21.55
CA ASN A 413 -13.93 2.62 22.42
C ASN A 413 -14.51 2.48 23.85
N PRO A 414 -15.14 1.36 24.20
CA PRO A 414 -15.71 1.18 25.53
C PRO A 414 -14.68 1.10 26.66
N GLN A 415 -13.39 1.03 26.34
CA GLN A 415 -12.29 1.01 27.32
C GLN A 415 -11.65 2.40 27.56
N ALA A 416 -12.18 3.44 26.95
CA ALA A 416 -11.77 4.80 27.27
C ALA A 416 -12.21 5.17 28.71
N LYS A 417 -11.38 6.00 29.37
CA LYS A 417 -11.72 6.48 30.71
C LYS A 417 -12.99 7.36 30.67
N PRO A 418 -13.83 7.31 31.74
CA PRO A 418 -15.12 8.03 31.73
C PRO A 418 -14.99 9.54 31.63
N HIS A 419 -13.88 10.11 32.12
CA HIS A 419 -13.57 11.53 32.03
C HIS A 419 -12.15 11.71 31.46
N PRO A 420 -11.95 12.57 30.45
CA PRO A 420 -10.63 12.78 29.85
C PRO A 420 -9.76 13.66 30.71
N LEU A 421 -8.46 13.66 30.42
CA LEU A 421 -7.50 14.61 30.96
C LEU A 421 -7.60 15.96 30.23
N GLY A 422 -7.66 17.04 30.98
CA GLY A 422 -7.54 18.39 30.46
C GLY A 422 -6.09 18.81 30.19
N SER A 423 -5.90 19.98 29.61
CA SER A 423 -4.58 20.53 29.27
C SER A 423 -3.64 20.75 30.46
N THR A 424 -4.17 20.77 31.66
CA THR A 424 -3.40 20.86 32.94
C THR A 424 -3.12 19.50 33.55
N GLY A 425 -3.56 18.40 32.92
CA GLY A 425 -3.46 17.05 33.48
C GLY A 425 -4.57 16.69 34.49
N ALA A 426 -5.46 17.62 34.82
CA ALA A 426 -6.60 17.34 35.70
C ALA A 426 -7.74 16.67 34.92
N LEU A 427 -8.53 15.84 35.62
CA LEU A 427 -9.73 15.22 35.04
C LEU A 427 -10.78 16.27 34.67
N ARG A 428 -11.37 16.13 33.50
CA ARG A 428 -12.48 16.93 33.01
C ARG A 428 -13.80 16.22 33.29
N THR A 429 -14.32 16.40 34.51
CA THR A 429 -15.58 15.80 34.92
C THR A 429 -16.82 16.40 34.26
N ASP A 430 -16.66 17.56 33.63
CA ASP A 430 -17.67 18.22 32.78
C ASP A 430 -17.79 17.60 31.38
N LEU A 431 -16.83 16.79 30.97
CA LEU A 431 -16.83 16.07 29.69
C LEU A 431 -17.04 14.57 29.92
N GLY A 432 -17.82 13.94 29.06
CA GLY A 432 -17.91 12.50 28.98
C GLY A 432 -16.65 11.87 28.37
N SER A 433 -16.64 10.53 28.34
CA SER A 433 -15.57 9.78 27.66
C SER A 433 -15.37 10.31 26.24
N GLN A 434 -14.12 10.52 25.85
CA GLN A 434 -13.75 10.96 24.51
C GLN A 434 -13.46 9.75 23.63
N ASN A 435 -14.48 8.91 23.42
CA ASN A 435 -14.36 7.52 22.97
C ASN A 435 -15.01 7.23 21.63
N LYS A 436 -15.63 8.22 20.96
CA LYS A 436 -16.42 7.99 19.74
C LYS A 436 -15.79 8.64 18.52
N ALA A 437 -15.88 7.94 17.39
CA ALA A 437 -15.53 8.51 16.11
C ALA A 437 -16.63 8.24 15.07
N TYR A 438 -16.78 9.18 14.16
CA TYR A 438 -17.79 9.17 13.12
C TYR A 438 -17.18 9.59 11.78
N MET A 439 -17.53 8.90 10.73
CA MET A 439 -17.16 9.25 9.35
C MET A 439 -18.37 9.13 8.42
N ALA A 440 -18.48 10.07 7.51
CA ALA A 440 -19.33 9.97 6.33
C ALA A 440 -18.52 10.41 5.10
N ASP A 441 -18.42 9.54 4.10
CA ASP A 441 -17.79 9.84 2.80
C ASP A 441 -18.81 9.57 1.69
N PHE A 442 -19.13 10.59 0.94
CA PHE A 442 -20.01 10.52 -0.22
C PHE A 442 -19.23 10.85 -1.49
N SER A 443 -19.36 10.00 -2.51
CA SER A 443 -18.76 10.32 -3.81
C SER A 443 -19.65 9.88 -4.98
N ILE A 444 -19.49 10.60 -6.08
CA ILE A 444 -20.06 10.27 -7.38
C ILE A 444 -18.94 10.02 -8.38
N GLY A 445 -19.10 8.97 -9.19
CA GLY A 445 -18.12 8.59 -10.19
C GLY A 445 -17.28 7.39 -9.80
N GLN A 446 -16.31 7.08 -10.62
CA GLN A 446 -15.43 5.90 -10.47
C GLN A 446 -14.03 6.17 -11.03
N GLN A 447 -13.10 5.22 -10.82
CA GLN A 447 -11.71 5.28 -11.28
C GLN A 447 -11.31 3.98 -12.02
N ARG A 448 -12.13 3.49 -12.95
CA ARG A 448 -11.88 2.21 -13.65
C ARG A 448 -11.26 2.41 -15.02
N ASN A 449 -11.81 3.34 -15.80
CA ASN A 449 -11.45 3.51 -17.20
C ASN A 449 -10.81 4.88 -17.45
N LYS A 450 -10.11 5.01 -18.58
CA LYS A 450 -9.63 6.31 -19.05
C LYS A 450 -10.78 7.34 -19.08
N ASN A 451 -10.47 8.55 -18.64
CA ASN A 451 -11.40 9.69 -18.52
C ASN A 451 -12.53 9.49 -17.49
N ASP A 452 -12.43 8.49 -16.61
CA ASP A 452 -13.31 8.43 -15.45
C ASP A 452 -12.96 9.56 -14.49
N ILE A 453 -14.00 10.16 -13.92
CA ILE A 453 -13.90 11.19 -12.90
C ILE A 453 -14.67 10.71 -11.68
N GLN A 454 -14.11 10.95 -10.51
CA GLN A 454 -14.78 10.76 -9.24
C GLN A 454 -14.61 12.03 -8.41
N VAL A 455 -15.69 12.52 -7.84
CA VAL A 455 -15.70 13.66 -6.93
C VAL A 455 -16.38 13.24 -5.64
N GLY A 456 -15.83 13.67 -4.51
CA GLY A 456 -16.39 13.28 -3.23
C GLY A 456 -16.14 14.31 -2.15
N TYR A 457 -16.89 14.11 -1.08
CA TYR A 457 -16.79 14.86 0.18
C TYR A 457 -16.81 13.88 1.34
N ALA A 458 -15.86 14.05 2.26
CA ALA A 458 -15.81 13.29 3.49
C ALA A 458 -15.80 14.21 4.71
N TRP A 459 -16.46 13.76 5.76
CA TRP A 459 -16.52 14.39 7.07
C TRP A 459 -16.15 13.39 8.14
N ASN A 460 -15.22 13.78 9.02
CA ASN A 460 -14.78 12.96 10.15
C ASN A 460 -14.87 13.77 11.44
N ARG A 461 -15.36 13.15 12.49
CA ARG A 461 -15.30 13.64 13.86
C ARG A 461 -14.71 12.53 14.73
N ILE A 462 -13.49 12.74 15.20
CA ILE A 462 -12.76 11.75 16.00
C ILE A 462 -12.47 12.35 17.37
N GLU A 463 -13.01 11.73 18.39
CA GLU A 463 -12.72 12.10 19.79
C GLU A 463 -11.33 11.60 20.21
N GLN A 464 -10.79 12.11 21.31
CA GLN A 464 -9.38 11.98 21.67
C GLN A 464 -8.94 10.52 21.85
N ASP A 465 -9.72 9.70 22.53
CA ASP A 465 -9.39 8.30 22.83
C ASP A 465 -10.33 7.29 22.14
N ALA A 466 -10.93 7.70 21.02
CA ALA A 466 -11.74 6.82 20.20
C ALA A 466 -10.92 5.74 19.49
N VAL A 467 -9.74 6.11 19.01
CA VAL A 467 -8.80 5.27 18.28
C VAL A 467 -7.35 5.60 18.65
N LEU A 468 -6.42 4.69 18.37
CA LEU A 468 -4.99 4.93 18.56
C LEU A 468 -4.46 5.85 17.46
N ALA A 469 -4.09 7.05 17.84
CA ALA A 469 -3.63 8.12 16.96
C ALA A 469 -2.49 7.71 16.01
N PRO A 470 -1.46 6.94 16.39
CA PRO A 470 -0.34 6.61 15.52
C PRO A 470 -0.70 5.85 14.24
N PHE A 471 -1.88 5.25 14.17
CA PHE A 471 -2.30 4.43 13.02
C PHE A 471 -3.31 5.11 12.11
N VAL A 472 -3.86 6.25 12.52
CA VAL A 472 -4.89 7.00 11.80
C VAL A 472 -4.28 7.78 10.64
N GLU A 473 -5.10 8.15 9.65
CA GLU A 473 -4.73 8.93 8.45
C GLU A 473 -3.84 10.14 8.76
N SER A 474 -2.65 10.14 8.20
CA SER A 474 -1.63 11.15 8.42
C SER A 474 -1.84 12.46 7.66
N ASP A 475 -2.72 12.46 6.67
CA ASP A 475 -2.98 13.63 5.82
C ASP A 475 -3.97 14.63 6.46
N GLN A 476 -4.73 14.22 7.49
CA GLN A 476 -5.62 15.12 8.22
C GLN A 476 -4.87 16.05 9.20
N ARG A 477 -5.57 17.02 9.80
CA ARG A 477 -4.96 17.99 10.70
C ARG A 477 -4.23 17.34 11.88
N THR A 478 -4.92 16.43 12.55
CA THR A 478 -4.43 15.58 13.63
C THR A 478 -5.14 14.25 13.55
N GLN A 479 -4.56 13.22 14.16
CA GLN A 479 -5.10 11.87 14.06
C GLN A 479 -6.35 11.67 14.90
N THR A 480 -6.41 12.24 16.11
CA THR A 480 -7.59 12.23 16.99
C THR A 480 -7.87 13.63 17.54
N ASN A 481 -8.92 13.80 18.32
CA ASN A 481 -9.41 15.10 18.79
C ASN A 481 -9.58 16.11 17.64
N VAL A 482 -10.21 15.67 16.57
CA VAL A 482 -10.29 16.41 15.31
C VAL A 482 -11.70 16.43 14.73
N LEU A 483 -12.06 17.56 14.14
CA LEU A 483 -13.17 17.73 13.22
C LEU A 483 -12.58 18.03 11.85
N GLN A 484 -12.67 17.07 10.92
CA GLN A 484 -12.02 17.13 9.62
C GLN A 484 -13.02 17.02 8.50
N ASN A 485 -12.81 17.79 7.45
CA ASN A 485 -13.51 17.70 6.19
C ASN A 485 -12.53 17.51 5.05
N ARG A 486 -12.93 16.82 4.00
CA ARG A 486 -12.15 16.58 2.80
C ARG A 486 -13.03 16.68 1.57
N ILE A 487 -12.66 17.53 0.63
CA ILE A 487 -13.21 17.54 -0.74
C ILE A 487 -12.14 16.95 -1.64
N TYR A 488 -12.50 16.03 -2.51
CA TYR A 488 -11.55 15.44 -3.43
C TYR A 488 -12.12 15.24 -4.83
N GLY A 489 -11.24 15.35 -5.81
CA GLY A 489 -11.51 15.06 -7.20
C GLY A 489 -10.40 14.18 -7.78
N LEU A 490 -10.78 13.12 -8.44
CA LEU A 490 -9.88 12.17 -9.09
C LEU A 490 -10.22 12.11 -10.57
N TRP A 491 -9.23 12.25 -11.43
CA TRP A 491 -9.37 12.12 -12.87
C TRP A 491 -8.40 11.09 -13.40
N ARG A 492 -8.93 10.00 -13.96
CA ARG A 492 -8.12 8.97 -14.60
C ARG A 492 -7.75 9.38 -16.02
N VAL A 493 -6.67 10.13 -16.15
CA VAL A 493 -6.19 10.72 -17.40
C VAL A 493 -5.87 9.65 -18.44
N ARG A 494 -5.26 8.54 -17.99
CA ARG A 494 -4.95 7.35 -18.79
C ARG A 494 -5.28 6.08 -17.99
N SER A 495 -5.21 4.92 -18.61
CA SER A 495 -5.43 3.62 -17.92
C SER A 495 -4.56 3.44 -16.68
N ASN A 496 -3.37 4.00 -16.69
CA ASN A 496 -2.36 3.89 -15.64
C ASN A 496 -1.97 5.24 -14.98
N THR A 497 -2.66 6.35 -15.30
CA THR A 497 -2.32 7.67 -14.79
C THR A 497 -3.54 8.35 -14.21
N THR A 498 -3.45 8.77 -12.96
CA THR A 498 -4.49 9.52 -12.25
C THR A 498 -3.94 10.88 -11.80
N ALA A 499 -4.66 11.94 -12.11
CA ALA A 499 -4.50 13.24 -11.50
C ALA A 499 -5.52 13.37 -10.36
N ALA A 500 -5.09 13.89 -9.21
CA ALA A 500 -5.94 14.07 -8.06
C ALA A 500 -5.77 15.45 -7.46
N TYR A 501 -6.86 15.99 -6.99
CA TYR A 501 -6.90 17.18 -6.15
C TYR A 501 -7.62 16.83 -4.86
N THR A 502 -7.03 17.18 -3.72
CA THR A 502 -7.64 16.99 -2.40
C THR A 502 -7.50 18.27 -1.59
N TYR A 503 -8.60 18.71 -1.05
CA TYR A 503 -8.67 19.84 -0.12
C TYR A 503 -9.15 19.34 1.24
N TRP A 504 -8.25 19.39 2.21
CA TRP A 504 -8.54 19.08 3.61
C TRP A 504 -8.74 20.38 4.36
N PHE A 505 -9.77 20.45 5.20
CA PHE A 505 -9.97 21.55 6.10
C PHE A 505 -10.54 21.05 7.44
N GLY A 506 -9.84 21.37 8.51
CA GLY A 506 -10.16 20.83 9.81
C GLY A 506 -9.66 21.68 10.96
N ARG A 507 -10.15 21.38 12.14
CA ARG A 507 -9.75 22.04 13.38
C ARG A 507 -9.71 21.04 14.52
N THR A 508 -9.03 21.38 15.60
CA THR A 508 -9.09 20.63 16.85
C THR A 508 -10.54 20.58 17.34
N LEU A 509 -11.01 19.41 17.73
CA LEU A 509 -12.38 19.20 18.20
C LEU A 509 -12.59 19.87 19.56
N ASN A 510 -11.70 19.60 20.52
CA ASN A 510 -11.73 20.20 21.84
C ASN A 510 -10.33 20.62 22.28
N THR A 511 -10.09 21.92 22.35
CA THR A 511 -8.81 22.54 22.67
C THR A 511 -8.47 22.51 24.17
N SER A 512 -9.42 22.15 25.04
CA SER A 512 -9.22 22.05 26.46
C SER A 512 -8.64 20.70 26.93
N LEU A 513 -8.55 19.72 26.02
CA LEU A 513 -8.02 18.40 26.33
C LEU A 513 -6.50 18.38 26.37
N GLN A 514 -5.93 17.42 27.09
CA GLN A 514 -4.50 17.14 27.08
C GLN A 514 -4.08 16.73 25.66
N ASN A 515 -2.85 17.05 25.28
CA ASN A 515 -2.30 16.75 23.95
C ASN A 515 -3.13 17.31 22.77
N ALA A 516 -4.01 18.28 23.04
CA ALA A 516 -4.75 18.96 22.00
C ALA A 516 -3.81 19.83 21.16
N THR A 517 -3.68 19.52 19.87
CA THR A 517 -2.89 20.32 18.93
C THR A 517 -3.66 21.60 18.60
N ARG A 518 -3.21 22.74 19.13
CA ARG A 518 -3.82 24.05 18.96
C ARG A 518 -2.98 24.92 18.03
N SER A 519 -3.63 25.82 17.30
CA SER A 519 -2.92 26.88 16.57
C SER A 519 -2.23 27.83 17.54
N THR A 520 -1.20 28.51 17.08
CA THR A 520 -0.48 29.52 17.86
C THR A 520 -1.45 30.59 18.38
N GLY A 521 -1.37 30.89 19.68
CA GLY A 521 -2.21 31.92 20.32
C GLY A 521 -3.61 31.47 20.73
N VAL A 522 -4.03 30.25 20.44
CA VAL A 522 -5.32 29.72 20.88
C VAL A 522 -5.21 29.13 22.28
N ALA A 523 -5.96 29.67 23.25
CA ALA A 523 -6.00 29.16 24.61
C ALA A 523 -6.83 27.88 24.71
N ALA A 524 -6.60 27.09 25.80
CA ALA A 524 -7.41 25.93 26.09
C ALA A 524 -8.90 26.29 26.24
N GLY A 525 -9.79 25.58 25.55
CA GLY A 525 -11.22 25.86 25.56
C GLY A 525 -11.69 26.86 24.51
N GLN A 526 -10.79 27.61 23.88
CA GLN A 526 -11.15 28.47 22.74
C GLN A 526 -11.25 27.64 21.45
N GLN A 527 -12.06 28.10 20.51
CA GLN A 527 -12.16 27.46 19.21
C GLN A 527 -10.84 27.61 18.44
N ASP A 528 -10.34 26.50 17.92
CA ASP A 528 -9.10 26.48 17.14
C ASP A 528 -9.33 27.00 15.70
N ALA A 529 -8.30 27.66 15.16
CA ALA A 529 -8.31 28.07 13.76
C ALA A 529 -8.30 26.87 12.82
N ARG A 530 -8.99 27.00 11.69
CA ARG A 530 -9.04 25.96 10.68
C ARG A 530 -7.69 25.84 9.96
N LEU A 531 -7.14 24.63 9.93
CA LEU A 531 -6.04 24.30 9.04
C LEU A 531 -6.61 23.90 7.68
N ASN A 532 -6.15 24.56 6.63
CA ASN A 532 -6.44 24.26 5.25
C ASN A 532 -5.22 23.59 4.62
N ARG A 533 -5.41 22.45 3.95
CA ARG A 533 -4.35 21.74 3.23
C ARG A 533 -4.84 21.37 1.85
N MET A 534 -4.13 21.82 0.84
CA MET A 534 -4.38 21.50 -0.57
C MET A 534 -3.31 20.51 -1.04
N GLN A 535 -3.73 19.52 -1.80
CA GLN A 535 -2.84 18.51 -2.38
C GLN A 535 -3.16 18.32 -3.84
N PHE A 536 -2.12 18.32 -4.67
CA PHE A 536 -2.18 17.99 -6.09
C PHE A 536 -1.29 16.79 -6.34
N ASP A 537 -1.88 15.69 -6.78
CA ASP A 537 -1.18 14.44 -7.06
C ASP A 537 -1.19 14.11 -8.55
N LEU A 538 -0.05 13.67 -9.05
CA LEU A 538 0.04 12.91 -10.30
C LEU A 538 0.56 11.52 -9.95
N ILE A 539 -0.23 10.49 -10.25
CA ILE A 539 0.04 9.10 -9.88
C ILE A 539 0.11 8.28 -11.15
N TYR A 540 1.24 7.59 -11.35
CA TYR A 540 1.42 6.60 -12.39
C TYR A 540 1.48 5.22 -11.74
N THR A 541 0.63 4.28 -12.18
CA THR A 541 0.58 2.88 -11.70
C THR A 541 1.01 1.92 -12.79
N PHE A 542 1.75 0.87 -12.45
CA PHE A 542 2.24 -0.16 -13.38
C PHE A 542 2.13 -1.56 -12.80
#